data_5f0439e45c6d88e0387b954f8320cdf1
#
_entry.id   5f0439e45c6d88e0387b954f8320cdf1
#
_cell.length_a   1.000
_cell.length_b   1.000
_cell.length_c   1.000
_cell.angle_alpha   90.00
_cell.angle_beta   90.00
_cell.angle_gamma   90.00
#
_symmetry.space_group_name_H-M   'P 1'
#
loop_
_entity.id
_entity.type
_entity.pdbx_description
1 polymer ?
#
loop_
_entity_poly.entity_id
_entity_poly.type
_entity_poly.pdbx_seq_one_letter_code
_entity_poly.pdbx_strand_id
1 'polypeptide(L)'
;AIDRFDASFFGYLPKEAKIMDPQQRIFLELAWEAMERAGYTPETHGGRIGVYGGAYFDTYLLNNLCTDREYLANLIPQIQVGSLQTELGNDKDYLATRVAFKLNLRGPAMTLQTACSTSMVAIIEASRAIRSGLCDMALAGGVTVTLPLKRGYFYTEHGMLSKDGHCRAFDEEASGTVF
;
A
#
# COMPACT_ATOMS: atom_id res chain seq x y z
N ALA A 1 4.01 0.00 14.37
CA ALA A 1 3.07 1.11 14.59
C ALA A 1 3.06 1.96 13.32
N ILE A 2 1.88 2.38 12.85
CA ILE A 2 1.68 3.09 11.56
C ILE A 2 2.47 4.42 11.48
N ASP A 3 2.75 5.01 12.62
CA ASP A 3 3.51 6.26 12.79
C ASP A 3 5.04 6.06 12.77
N ARG A 4 5.51 4.82 12.71
CA ARG A 4 6.93 4.48 12.70
C ARG A 4 7.31 3.85 11.37
N PHE A 5 8.47 4.22 10.88
CA PHE A 5 9.06 3.67 9.66
C PHE A 5 10.58 3.82 9.75
N ASP A 6 11.31 2.74 9.53
CA ASP A 6 12.77 2.81 9.46
C ASP A 6 13.21 3.32 8.08
N ALA A 7 13.14 4.63 7.94
CA ALA A 7 13.50 5.30 6.70
C ALA A 7 14.96 5.01 6.29
N SER A 8 15.87 4.95 7.26
CA SER A 8 17.30 4.73 7.00
C SER A 8 17.56 3.33 6.47
N PHE A 9 16.89 2.32 7.00
CA PHE A 9 16.99 0.94 6.54
C PHE A 9 16.64 0.81 5.05
N PHE A 10 15.57 1.49 4.59
CA PHE A 10 15.16 1.49 3.20
C PHE A 10 15.81 2.59 2.35
N GLY A 11 16.82 3.30 2.88
CA GLY A 11 17.55 4.34 2.16
C GLY A 11 16.68 5.56 1.78
N TYR A 12 15.80 5.98 2.68
CA TYR A 12 15.04 7.23 2.57
C TYR A 12 15.59 8.32 3.47
N LEU A 13 15.56 9.55 2.99
CA LEU A 13 15.77 10.70 3.84
C LEU A 13 14.52 10.93 4.73
N PRO A 14 14.68 11.45 5.96
CA PRO A 14 13.55 11.73 6.84
C PRO A 14 12.46 12.60 6.21
N LYS A 15 12.86 13.59 5.39
CA LYS A 15 11.93 14.46 4.65
C LYS A 15 11.10 13.72 3.60
N GLU A 16 11.67 12.72 2.94
CA GLU A 16 10.98 11.89 1.95
C GLU A 16 9.99 10.95 2.64
N ALA A 17 10.44 10.31 3.72
CA ALA A 17 9.58 9.45 4.53
C ALA A 17 8.39 10.22 5.13
N LYS A 18 8.59 11.48 5.54
CA LYS A 18 7.53 12.32 6.12
C LYS A 18 6.38 12.59 5.17
N ILE A 19 6.65 12.78 3.88
CA ILE A 19 5.62 13.07 2.87
C ILE A 19 5.05 11.82 2.18
N MET A 20 5.56 10.63 2.52
CA MET A 20 5.12 9.37 1.93
C MET A 20 3.89 8.83 2.67
N ASP A 21 2.87 8.40 1.91
CA ASP A 21 1.68 7.72 2.44
C ASP A 21 2.10 6.51 3.33
N PRO A 22 1.57 6.40 4.56
CA PRO A 22 1.81 5.25 5.41
C PRO A 22 1.53 3.90 4.74
N GLN A 23 0.60 3.81 3.81
CA GLN A 23 0.33 2.59 3.07
C GLN A 23 1.55 2.13 2.27
N GLN A 24 2.24 3.05 1.62
CA GLN A 24 3.46 2.72 0.87
C GLN A 24 4.61 2.27 1.78
N ARG A 25 4.74 2.90 2.95
CA ARG A 25 5.74 2.51 3.96
C ARG A 25 5.49 1.12 4.51
N ILE A 26 4.26 0.86 4.96
CA ILE A 26 3.86 -0.44 5.52
C ILE A 26 3.94 -1.55 4.46
N PHE A 27 3.52 -1.29 3.23
CA PHE A 27 3.60 -2.30 2.18
C PHE A 27 5.05 -2.69 1.86
N LEU A 28 5.99 -1.74 1.93
CA LEU A 28 7.42 -2.01 1.76
C LEU A 28 7.98 -2.83 2.95
N GLU A 29 7.63 -2.47 4.19
CA GLU A 29 8.03 -3.23 5.39
C GLU A 29 7.49 -4.66 5.37
N LEU A 30 6.20 -4.83 5.02
CA LEU A 30 5.58 -6.15 4.91
C LEU A 30 6.15 -6.99 3.78
N ALA A 31 6.54 -6.37 2.67
CA ALA A 31 7.20 -7.05 1.57
C ALA A 31 8.57 -7.62 2.01
N TRP A 32 9.35 -6.83 2.75
CA TRP A 32 10.59 -7.29 3.35
C TRP A 32 10.36 -8.43 4.34
N GLU A 33 9.45 -8.23 5.31
CA GLU A 33 9.12 -9.24 6.33
C GLU A 33 8.62 -10.56 5.71
N ALA A 34 7.81 -10.48 4.64
CA ALA A 34 7.31 -11.67 3.96
C ALA A 34 8.44 -12.48 3.32
N MET A 35 9.45 -11.82 2.75
CA MET A 35 10.63 -12.49 2.22
C MET A 35 11.47 -13.13 3.32
N GLU A 36 11.74 -12.41 4.41
CA GLU A 36 12.48 -12.96 5.56
C GLU A 36 11.78 -14.20 6.14
N ARG A 37 10.46 -14.15 6.33
CA ARG A 37 9.67 -15.28 6.82
C ARG A 37 9.66 -16.47 5.86
N ALA A 38 9.80 -16.22 4.57
CA ALA A 38 9.95 -17.27 3.57
C ALA A 38 11.38 -17.85 3.51
N GLY A 39 12.32 -17.29 4.26
CA GLY A 39 13.71 -17.72 4.29
C GLY A 39 14.54 -17.17 3.12
N TYR A 40 14.10 -16.09 2.49
CA TYR A 40 14.79 -15.45 1.37
C TYR A 40 15.14 -14.00 1.67
N THR A 41 16.22 -13.55 1.06
CA THR A 41 16.50 -12.12 0.88
C THR A 41 16.56 -11.81 -0.63
N PRO A 42 16.49 -10.53 -1.02
CA PRO A 42 16.63 -10.16 -2.42
C PRO A 42 17.91 -10.71 -3.07
N GLU A 43 18.99 -10.80 -2.31
CA GLU A 43 20.29 -11.28 -2.76
C GLU A 43 20.39 -12.82 -2.85
N THR A 44 19.69 -13.53 -1.96
CA THR A 44 19.84 -15.00 -1.83
C THR A 44 18.90 -15.77 -2.75
N HIS A 45 17.78 -15.17 -3.20
CA HIS A 45 16.84 -15.89 -4.07
C HIS A 45 17.42 -16.20 -5.47
N GLY A 46 18.22 -15.30 -6.04
CA GLY A 46 18.86 -15.48 -7.34
C GLY A 46 17.92 -15.54 -8.56
N GLY A 47 16.62 -15.63 -8.36
CA GLY A 47 15.58 -15.65 -9.41
C GLY A 47 14.83 -14.32 -9.54
N ARG A 48 13.86 -14.29 -10.44
CA ARG A 48 13.01 -13.11 -10.65
C ARG A 48 11.86 -13.11 -9.64
N ILE A 49 11.78 -12.06 -8.83
CA ILE A 49 10.69 -11.87 -7.85
C ILE A 49 9.76 -10.80 -8.37
N GLY A 50 8.49 -11.16 -8.58
CA GLY A 50 7.44 -10.23 -8.98
C GLY A 50 6.79 -9.55 -7.76
N VAL A 51 6.17 -8.37 -7.97
CA VAL A 51 5.41 -7.63 -6.96
C VAL A 51 4.05 -7.26 -7.51
N TYR A 52 2.99 -7.69 -6.85
CA TYR A 52 1.60 -7.43 -7.23
C TYR A 52 0.86 -6.87 -6.03
N GLY A 53 0.52 -5.59 -6.04
CA GLY A 53 -0.07 -4.96 -4.87
C GLY A 53 -1.06 -3.86 -5.18
N GLY A 54 -1.89 -3.51 -4.21
CA GLY A 54 -2.77 -2.37 -4.32
C GLY A 54 -2.96 -1.67 -2.99
N ALA A 55 -3.36 -0.40 -3.04
CA ALA A 55 -3.59 0.42 -1.86
C ALA A 55 -4.96 1.09 -1.91
N TYR A 56 -5.49 1.41 -0.75
CA TYR A 56 -6.71 2.20 -0.62
C TYR A 56 -6.47 3.67 -0.99
N PHE A 57 -7.55 4.46 -0.95
CA PHE A 57 -7.51 5.90 -1.16
C PHE A 57 -6.56 6.59 -0.17
N ASP A 58 -5.73 7.50 -0.67
CA ASP A 58 -4.77 8.21 0.15
C ASP A 58 -5.44 9.28 1.02
N THR A 59 -5.74 8.89 2.26
CA THR A 59 -6.27 9.80 3.27
C THR A 59 -5.17 10.60 3.98
N TYR A 60 -3.89 10.18 3.85
CA TYR A 60 -2.75 10.86 4.45
C TYR A 60 -2.47 12.20 3.75
N LEU A 61 -2.49 12.19 2.43
CA LEU A 61 -2.34 13.41 1.65
C LEU A 61 -3.38 14.47 2.08
N LEU A 62 -4.65 14.09 2.16
CA LEU A 62 -5.73 15.02 2.49
C LEU A 62 -5.75 15.46 3.95
N ASN A 63 -5.62 14.52 4.88
CA ASN A 63 -5.84 14.77 6.31
C ASN A 63 -4.56 15.15 7.07
N ASN A 64 -3.39 15.01 6.46
CA ASN A 64 -2.12 15.35 7.08
C ASN A 64 -1.33 16.37 6.26
N LEU A 65 -0.94 16.04 5.02
CA LEU A 65 -0.09 16.92 4.25
C LEU A 65 -0.80 18.19 3.81
N CYS A 66 -2.01 18.09 3.25
CA CYS A 66 -2.78 19.26 2.78
C CYS A 66 -3.39 20.10 3.91
N THR A 67 -3.29 19.70 5.18
CA THR A 67 -3.67 20.54 6.31
C THR A 67 -2.57 21.55 6.69
N ASP A 68 -1.34 21.29 6.30
CA ASP A 68 -0.23 22.24 6.43
C ASP A 68 -0.35 23.31 5.32
N ARG A 69 -0.56 24.56 5.72
CA ARG A 69 -0.78 25.67 4.79
C ARG A 69 0.46 25.97 3.95
N GLU A 70 1.65 25.84 4.52
CA GLU A 70 2.90 26.04 3.82
C GLU A 70 3.13 24.94 2.78
N TYR A 71 2.89 23.69 3.17
CA TYR A 71 2.95 22.54 2.27
C TYR A 71 1.98 22.71 1.10
N LEU A 72 0.72 23.04 1.38
CA LEU A 72 -0.31 23.21 0.35
C LEU A 72 0.01 24.37 -0.60
N ALA A 73 0.51 25.49 -0.07
CA ALA A 73 0.91 26.63 -0.89
C ALA A 73 2.06 26.31 -1.86
N ASN A 74 2.94 25.40 -1.48
CA ASN A 74 4.07 24.96 -2.30
C ASN A 74 3.74 23.78 -3.22
N LEU A 75 2.65 23.05 -2.99
CA LEU A 75 2.31 21.83 -3.73
C LEU A 75 2.11 22.09 -5.22
N ILE A 76 1.27 23.06 -5.58
CA ILE A 76 0.99 23.38 -6.99
C ILE A 76 2.24 23.89 -7.72
N PRO A 77 3.00 24.87 -7.18
CA PRO A 77 4.28 25.27 -7.77
C PRO A 77 5.26 24.10 -7.96
N GLN A 78 5.37 23.20 -6.99
CA GLN A 78 6.24 22.02 -7.10
C GLN A 78 5.83 21.10 -8.24
N ILE A 79 4.53 20.82 -8.39
CA ILE A 79 4.01 20.01 -9.49
C ILE A 79 4.29 20.71 -10.83
N GLN A 80 4.07 22.02 -10.93
CA GLN A 80 4.30 22.78 -12.16
C GLN A 80 5.76 22.79 -12.63
N VAL A 81 6.72 22.71 -11.71
CA VAL A 81 8.16 22.59 -12.05
C VAL A 81 8.63 21.14 -12.17
N GLY A 82 7.72 20.18 -12.15
CA GLY A 82 8.04 18.75 -12.31
C GLY A 82 8.65 18.09 -11.07
N SER A 83 8.39 18.63 -9.88
CA SER A 83 8.78 17.97 -8.63
C SER A 83 7.85 16.78 -8.36
N LEU A 84 8.33 15.58 -8.59
CA LEU A 84 7.56 14.34 -8.45
C LEU A 84 7.54 13.79 -7.02
N GLN A 85 8.16 14.40 -6.04
CA GLN A 85 8.31 13.81 -4.69
C GLN A 85 6.97 13.52 -4.02
N THR A 86 6.02 14.44 -4.09
CA THR A 86 4.68 14.25 -3.52
C THR A 86 3.92 13.19 -4.29
N GLU A 87 3.95 13.20 -5.59
CA GLU A 87 3.34 12.21 -6.46
C GLU A 87 3.91 10.82 -6.17
N LEU A 88 5.23 10.66 -6.25
CA LEU A 88 5.91 9.40 -5.91
C LEU A 88 5.57 8.90 -4.51
N GLY A 89 5.40 9.80 -3.54
CA GLY A 89 5.09 9.45 -2.16
C GLY A 89 3.64 9.04 -1.90
N ASN A 90 2.70 9.51 -2.72
CA ASN A 90 1.27 9.43 -2.43
C ASN A 90 0.44 8.74 -3.52
N ASP A 91 0.89 8.73 -4.77
CA ASP A 91 0.17 8.03 -5.81
C ASP A 91 0.36 6.51 -5.69
N LYS A 92 -0.76 5.80 -5.84
CA LYS A 92 -0.83 4.34 -5.78
C LYS A 92 -0.03 3.65 -6.88
N ASP A 93 0.15 4.32 -8.01
CA ASP A 93 0.87 3.79 -9.18
C ASP A 93 2.28 3.33 -8.83
N TYR A 94 2.89 3.95 -7.85
CA TYR A 94 4.27 3.64 -7.41
C TYR A 94 4.37 2.55 -6.35
N LEU A 95 3.28 2.00 -5.84
CA LEU A 95 3.29 1.05 -4.74
C LEU A 95 4.17 -0.19 -5.02
N ALA A 96 3.87 -0.92 -6.09
CA ALA A 96 4.57 -2.15 -6.44
C ALA A 96 5.98 -1.88 -6.98
N THR A 97 6.13 -0.86 -7.83
CA THR A 97 7.42 -0.49 -8.42
C THR A 97 8.41 0.04 -7.38
N ARG A 98 7.92 0.73 -6.34
CA ARG A 98 8.71 1.15 -5.19
C ARG A 98 9.33 -0.05 -4.46
N VAL A 99 8.53 -1.06 -4.15
CA VAL A 99 9.01 -2.29 -3.50
C VAL A 99 10.07 -2.96 -4.37
N ALA A 100 9.77 -3.14 -5.66
CA ALA A 100 10.71 -3.74 -6.59
C ALA A 100 12.04 -2.95 -6.66
N PHE A 101 11.97 -1.63 -6.71
CA PHE A 101 13.15 -0.78 -6.75
C PHE A 101 13.96 -0.85 -5.44
N LYS A 102 13.31 -0.68 -4.29
CA LYS A 102 13.97 -0.64 -2.98
C LYS A 102 14.58 -1.97 -2.57
N LEU A 103 13.94 -3.06 -2.95
CA LEU A 103 14.43 -4.41 -2.67
C LEU A 103 15.18 -5.04 -3.86
N ASN A 104 15.47 -4.26 -4.92
CA ASN A 104 16.17 -4.72 -6.12
C ASN A 104 15.58 -6.00 -6.74
N LEU A 105 14.24 -6.11 -6.77
CA LEU A 105 13.54 -7.27 -7.32
C LEU A 105 13.45 -7.16 -8.87
N ARG A 106 13.59 -8.28 -9.56
CA ARG A 106 13.77 -8.31 -11.02
C ARG A 106 12.59 -8.90 -11.80
N GLY A 107 11.51 -9.23 -11.13
CA GLY A 107 10.26 -9.68 -11.76
C GLY A 107 9.33 -8.54 -12.15
N PRO A 108 8.14 -8.84 -12.69
CA PRO A 108 7.10 -7.87 -12.98
C PRO A 108 6.68 -7.14 -11.70
N ALA A 109 6.46 -5.83 -11.78
CA ALA A 109 5.94 -5.03 -10.67
C ALA A 109 4.69 -4.28 -11.13
N MET A 110 3.54 -4.64 -10.60
CA MET A 110 2.24 -4.11 -11.02
C MET A 110 1.41 -3.66 -9.83
N THR A 111 0.93 -2.44 -9.87
CA THR A 111 -0.12 -1.97 -8.96
C THR A 111 -1.49 -2.28 -9.55
N LEU A 112 -2.33 -2.94 -8.76
CA LEU A 112 -3.66 -3.41 -9.15
C LEU A 112 -4.72 -2.72 -8.29
N GLN A 113 -5.82 -2.31 -8.92
CA GLN A 113 -6.92 -1.61 -8.24
C GLN A 113 -8.26 -2.19 -8.69
N THR A 114 -8.83 -3.05 -7.85
CA THR A 114 -10.14 -3.68 -8.06
C THR A 114 -11.02 -3.57 -6.81
N ALA A 115 -10.88 -2.49 -6.05
CA ALA A 115 -11.59 -2.21 -4.81
C ALA A 115 -11.42 -3.35 -3.78
N CYS A 116 -12.52 -3.86 -3.22
CA CYS A 116 -12.48 -4.89 -2.17
C CYS A 116 -11.81 -6.21 -2.62
N SER A 117 -11.75 -6.48 -3.91
CA SER A 117 -11.13 -7.69 -4.47
C SER A 117 -9.64 -7.55 -4.79
N THR A 118 -9.03 -6.39 -4.55
CA THR A 118 -7.66 -6.07 -4.98
C THR A 118 -6.63 -7.12 -4.54
N SER A 119 -6.63 -7.50 -3.27
CA SER A 119 -5.64 -8.47 -2.77
C SER A 119 -5.82 -9.86 -3.38
N MET A 120 -7.06 -10.29 -3.62
CA MET A 120 -7.35 -11.56 -4.28
C MET A 120 -6.89 -11.54 -5.75
N VAL A 121 -7.17 -10.45 -6.48
CA VAL A 121 -6.72 -10.27 -7.86
C VAL A 121 -5.20 -10.22 -7.92
N ALA A 122 -4.53 -9.55 -6.97
CA ALA A 122 -3.07 -9.54 -6.89
C ALA A 122 -2.48 -10.97 -6.75
N ILE A 123 -3.08 -11.81 -5.90
CA ILE A 123 -2.67 -13.22 -5.72
C ILE A 123 -2.88 -14.01 -7.02
N ILE A 124 -4.00 -13.80 -7.71
CA ILE A 124 -4.30 -14.49 -8.98
C ILE A 124 -3.29 -14.11 -10.05
N GLU A 125 -3.00 -12.81 -10.22
CA GLU A 125 -2.04 -12.35 -11.23
C GLU A 125 -0.60 -12.78 -10.90
N ALA A 126 -0.21 -12.76 -9.63
CA ALA A 126 1.06 -13.32 -9.18
C ALA A 126 1.20 -14.82 -9.51
N SER A 127 0.13 -15.59 -9.23
CA SER A 127 0.09 -17.02 -9.56
C SER A 127 0.19 -17.29 -11.06
N ARG A 128 -0.47 -16.47 -11.88
CA ARG A 128 -0.39 -16.54 -13.33
C ARG A 128 1.03 -16.23 -13.82
N ALA A 129 1.67 -15.21 -13.27
CA ALA A 129 3.03 -14.82 -13.63
C ALA A 129 4.04 -15.94 -13.32
N ILE A 130 3.93 -16.59 -12.16
CA ILE A 130 4.76 -17.74 -11.81
C ILE A 130 4.51 -18.91 -12.78
N ARG A 131 3.25 -19.26 -13.01
CA ARG A 131 2.88 -20.39 -13.89
C ARG A 131 3.29 -20.18 -15.36
N SER A 132 3.33 -18.92 -15.81
CA SER A 132 3.79 -18.57 -17.16
C SER A 132 5.31 -18.34 -17.26
N GLY A 133 6.05 -18.49 -16.16
CA GLY A 133 7.50 -18.30 -16.15
C GLY A 133 7.95 -16.84 -16.22
N LEU A 134 7.08 -15.87 -15.97
CA LEU A 134 7.45 -14.45 -15.92
C LEU A 134 8.26 -14.10 -14.67
N CYS A 135 8.03 -14.82 -13.57
CA CYS A 135 8.83 -14.74 -12.34
C CYS A 135 8.89 -16.11 -11.65
N ASP A 136 9.85 -16.27 -10.75
CA ASP A 136 10.10 -17.51 -10.03
C ASP A 136 9.46 -17.50 -8.65
N MET A 137 9.26 -16.32 -8.08
CA MET A 137 8.55 -16.02 -6.85
C MET A 137 7.76 -14.71 -7.01
N ALA A 138 6.74 -14.50 -6.21
CA ALA A 138 6.01 -13.23 -6.21
C ALA A 138 5.54 -12.84 -4.81
N LEU A 139 5.57 -11.53 -4.55
CA LEU A 139 4.91 -10.87 -3.43
C LEU A 139 3.55 -10.36 -3.92
N ALA A 140 2.48 -10.68 -3.19
CA ALA A 140 1.14 -10.28 -3.58
C ALA A 140 0.30 -9.87 -2.37
N GLY A 141 -0.46 -8.78 -2.48
CA GLY A 141 -1.31 -8.33 -1.38
C GLY A 141 -1.97 -6.98 -1.61
N GLY A 142 -2.58 -6.48 -0.54
CA GLY A 142 -3.17 -5.15 -0.51
C GLY A 142 -2.95 -4.50 0.85
N VAL A 143 -2.97 -3.18 0.89
CA VAL A 143 -2.82 -2.40 2.10
C VAL A 143 -3.93 -1.34 2.21
N THR A 144 -4.46 -1.16 3.41
CA THR A 144 -5.43 -0.11 3.72
C THR A 144 -5.06 0.56 5.03
N VAL A 145 -4.81 1.86 4.97
CA VAL A 145 -4.65 2.72 6.15
C VAL A 145 -5.53 3.94 5.96
N THR A 146 -6.48 4.14 6.86
CA THR A 146 -7.39 5.28 6.84
C THR A 146 -7.06 6.23 7.98
N LEU A 147 -6.83 7.49 7.67
CA LEU A 147 -6.54 8.54 8.65
C LEU A 147 -7.72 9.54 8.75
N PRO A 148 -7.97 10.10 9.95
CA PRO A 148 -7.31 9.83 11.22
C PRO A 148 -7.66 8.44 11.76
N LEU A 149 -6.72 7.86 12.52
CA LEU A 149 -6.92 6.55 13.16
C LEU A 149 -7.97 6.61 14.29
N LYS A 150 -8.53 5.44 14.62
CA LYS A 150 -9.44 5.26 15.77
C LYS A 150 -10.68 6.16 15.72
N ARG A 151 -11.14 6.52 14.55
CA ARG A 151 -12.45 7.16 14.36
C ARG A 151 -13.51 6.08 14.15
N GLY A 152 -14.71 6.31 14.67
CA GLY A 152 -15.87 5.50 14.31
C GLY A 152 -16.35 5.79 12.90
N TYR A 153 -17.47 5.19 12.53
CA TYR A 153 -18.20 5.48 11.29
C TYR A 153 -19.67 5.80 11.59
N PHE A 154 -20.30 6.49 10.68
CA PHE A 154 -21.73 6.71 10.75
C PHE A 154 -22.47 5.53 10.08
N TYR A 155 -23.35 4.89 10.83
CA TYR A 155 -24.23 3.89 10.28
C TYR A 155 -25.33 4.54 9.44
N THR A 156 -25.59 3.97 8.29
CA THR A 156 -26.72 4.33 7.43
C THR A 156 -27.51 3.07 7.12
N GLU A 157 -28.81 3.10 7.33
CA GLU A 157 -29.68 1.97 6.98
C GLU A 157 -29.58 1.65 5.51
N HIS A 158 -29.50 0.35 5.17
CA HIS A 158 -29.19 -0.16 3.83
C HIS A 158 -27.80 0.21 3.29
N GLY A 159 -26.93 0.77 4.12
CA GLY A 159 -25.51 0.95 3.80
C GLY A 159 -24.72 -0.34 3.94
N MET A 160 -23.43 -0.28 3.61
CA MET A 160 -22.56 -1.47 3.69
C MET A 160 -21.87 -1.65 5.04
N LEU A 161 -22.04 -0.71 5.98
CA LEU A 161 -21.38 -0.76 7.29
C LEU A 161 -22.25 -1.47 8.32
N SER A 162 -21.58 -2.24 9.19
CA SER A 162 -22.26 -2.98 10.26
C SER A 162 -22.92 -2.04 11.25
N LYS A 163 -24.15 -2.36 11.67
CA LYS A 163 -24.93 -1.58 12.63
C LYS A 163 -24.30 -1.56 14.04
N ASP A 164 -23.65 -2.65 14.43
CA ASP A 164 -23.12 -2.86 15.78
C ASP A 164 -21.59 -2.96 15.84
N GLY A 165 -20.91 -2.66 14.74
CA GLY A 165 -19.45 -2.70 14.68
C GLY A 165 -18.83 -4.09 14.60
N HIS A 166 -19.62 -5.11 14.25
CA HIS A 166 -19.13 -6.48 14.09
C HIS A 166 -19.32 -6.99 12.66
N CYS A 167 -18.29 -7.60 12.14
CA CYS A 167 -18.34 -8.30 10.86
C CYS A 167 -18.64 -9.78 11.12
N ARG A 168 -19.81 -10.25 10.66
CA ARG A 168 -20.27 -11.66 10.80
C ARG A 168 -20.37 -12.29 9.43
N ALA A 169 -19.21 -12.69 8.88
CA ALA A 169 -19.17 -13.29 7.55
C ALA A 169 -19.94 -14.61 7.54
N PHE A 170 -20.85 -14.77 6.55
CA PHE A 170 -21.69 -15.95 6.34
C PHE A 170 -22.71 -16.27 7.46
N ASP A 171 -22.94 -15.34 8.39
CA ASP A 171 -23.93 -15.48 9.46
C ASP A 171 -25.26 -14.85 9.04
N GLU A 172 -26.40 -15.42 9.50
CA GLU A 172 -27.74 -14.89 9.20
C GLU A 172 -27.98 -13.51 9.84
N GLU A 173 -27.27 -13.20 10.93
CA GLU A 173 -27.31 -11.89 11.61
C GLU A 173 -26.29 -10.90 11.04
N ALA A 174 -25.64 -11.21 9.92
CA ALA A 174 -24.69 -10.31 9.30
C ALA A 174 -25.39 -9.01 8.88
N SER A 175 -24.89 -7.87 9.38
CA SER A 175 -25.47 -6.55 9.14
C SER A 175 -24.58 -5.62 8.31
N GLY A 176 -23.39 -6.06 7.95
CA GLY A 176 -22.44 -5.28 7.16
C GLY A 176 -20.99 -5.50 7.55
N THR A 177 -20.11 -4.70 6.95
CA THR A 177 -18.66 -4.74 7.21
C THR A 177 -18.24 -3.66 8.21
N VAL A 178 -16.99 -3.73 8.68
CA VAL A 178 -16.34 -2.76 9.58
C VAL A 178 -15.07 -2.25 8.90
N PHE A 179 -14.81 -0.92 8.97
CA PHE A 179 -13.61 -0.27 8.48
C PHE A 179 -12.73 0.24 9.63
#